data_94cc97cab25ece1c0fe6343193fee40b
#
_entry.id   94cc97cab25ece1c0fe6343193fee40b
#
_cell.length_a   1.000
_cell.length_b   1.000
_cell.length_c   1.000
_cell.angle_alpha   90.00
_cell.angle_beta   90.00
_cell.angle_gamma   90.00
#
_symmetry.space_group_name_H-M   'P 1'
#
loop_
_entity.id
_entity.type
_entity.pdbx_description
1 polymer ?
#
loop_
_entity_poly.entity_id
_entity_poly.type
_entity_poly.pdbx_seq_one_letter_code
_entity_poly.pdbx_strand_id
1 'polypeptide(L)'
;MMPHIIEFVGVPCCGKSTLSHKVVNQLSANKRINEKQFELSHNVNIIKRSWAKLFRAVNYCARNPVKAFKIRNIFPSIGRRINYYYIMDLCSCKETVVLEQGFCQIVMSLFEKEKPYEKRIEEILNQMPLGEQDMVVFIDVTQDEIKDRMKKRPQNDQPYFSNADDVDAEIEKSIMTLQIIKRVIEKKKIRSIVVENHSGEDNIAAQSIVAALEELEDK
;
A
#
# COMPACT_ATOMS: atom_id res chain seq x y z
N MET A 1 -13.68 5.66 16.10
CA MET A 1 -14.12 4.55 15.19
C MET A 1 -12.95 4.10 14.34
N MET A 2 -12.66 2.79 14.28
CA MET A 2 -11.57 2.24 13.45
C MET A 2 -11.73 2.64 11.98
N PRO A 3 -10.63 2.98 11.28
CA PRO A 3 -10.65 3.20 9.83
C PRO A 3 -11.17 1.96 9.10
N HIS A 4 -11.91 2.17 8.00
CA HIS A 4 -12.35 1.05 7.17
C HIS A 4 -11.19 0.47 6.35
N ILE A 5 -10.31 1.33 5.84
CA ILE A 5 -9.10 0.94 5.13
C ILE A 5 -7.89 1.51 5.87
N ILE A 6 -6.92 0.64 6.15
CA ILE A 6 -5.59 1.02 6.64
C ILE A 6 -4.59 0.61 5.56
N GLU A 7 -4.02 1.58 4.86
CA GLU A 7 -3.07 1.32 3.79
C GLU A 7 -1.65 1.67 4.18
N PHE A 8 -0.72 0.73 4.03
CA PHE A 8 0.71 0.97 4.19
C PHE A 8 1.34 1.35 2.85
N VAL A 9 2.01 2.49 2.80
CA VAL A 9 2.66 2.98 1.58
C VAL A 9 4.08 3.47 1.87
N GLY A 10 4.98 3.21 0.94
CA GLY A 10 6.37 3.63 1.03
C GLY A 10 7.20 3.08 -0.11
N VAL A 11 8.42 3.55 -0.23
CA VAL A 11 9.36 3.11 -1.25
C VAL A 11 9.67 1.61 -1.11
N PRO A 12 10.14 0.94 -2.16
CA PRO A 12 10.64 -0.43 -2.02
C PRO A 12 11.72 -0.52 -0.94
N CYS A 13 11.74 -1.61 -0.20
CA CYS A 13 12.66 -1.87 0.93
C CYS A 13 12.44 -1.02 2.20
N CYS A 14 11.40 -0.18 2.29
CA CYS A 14 11.13 0.59 3.51
C CYS A 14 10.60 -0.23 4.69
N GLY A 15 10.26 -1.52 4.51
CA GLY A 15 9.79 -2.40 5.58
C GLY A 15 8.27 -2.49 5.73
N LYS A 16 7.49 -2.12 4.72
CA LYS A 16 6.01 -2.20 4.73
C LYS A 16 5.47 -3.52 5.23
N SER A 17 5.94 -4.63 4.65
CA SER A 17 5.48 -5.97 5.00
C SER A 17 5.74 -6.30 6.46
N THR A 18 6.91 -5.97 6.97
CA THR A 18 7.27 -6.21 8.38
C THR A 18 6.36 -5.43 9.32
N LEU A 19 6.17 -4.13 9.04
CA LEU A 19 5.35 -3.26 9.89
C LEU A 19 3.87 -3.63 9.82
N SER A 20 3.33 -3.87 8.63
CA SER A 20 1.92 -4.24 8.48
C SER A 20 1.60 -5.55 9.22
N HIS A 21 2.48 -6.55 9.14
CA HIS A 21 2.32 -7.80 9.91
C HIS A 21 2.35 -7.55 11.43
N LYS A 22 3.30 -6.75 11.92
CA LYS A 22 3.38 -6.45 13.36
C LYS A 22 2.15 -5.70 13.86
N VAL A 23 1.66 -4.73 13.10
CA VAL A 23 0.44 -3.97 13.44
C VAL A 23 -0.78 -4.89 13.42
N VAL A 24 -0.94 -5.73 12.40
CA VAL A 24 -2.05 -6.69 12.33
C VAL A 24 -2.04 -7.65 13.51
N ASN A 25 -0.88 -8.19 13.89
CA ASN A 25 -0.76 -9.11 15.02
C ASN A 25 -1.17 -8.44 16.34
N GLN A 26 -0.77 -7.17 16.55
CA GLN A 26 -1.15 -6.41 17.75
C GLN A 26 -2.65 -6.10 17.78
N LEU A 27 -3.22 -5.65 16.64
CA LEU A 27 -4.65 -5.35 16.55
C LEU A 27 -5.52 -6.60 16.67
N SER A 28 -5.08 -7.75 16.11
CA SER A 28 -5.78 -9.03 16.21
C SER A 28 -5.74 -9.59 17.62
N ALA A 29 -4.61 -9.46 18.32
CA ALA A 29 -4.51 -9.85 19.72
C ALA A 29 -5.51 -9.08 20.60
N ASN A 30 -5.76 -7.81 20.27
CA ASN A 30 -6.76 -6.96 20.92
C ASN A 30 -8.19 -7.16 20.37
N LYS A 31 -8.42 -8.14 19.48
CA LYS A 31 -9.72 -8.44 18.82
C LYS A 31 -10.32 -7.26 18.04
N ARG A 32 -9.49 -6.32 17.57
CA ARG A 32 -9.93 -5.13 16.84
C ARG A 32 -10.12 -5.37 15.34
N ILE A 33 -9.37 -6.31 14.79
CA ILE A 33 -9.46 -6.70 13.36
C ILE A 33 -9.45 -8.23 13.22
N ASN A 34 -9.96 -8.71 12.08
CA ASN A 34 -9.88 -10.12 11.73
C ASN A 34 -8.64 -10.36 10.84
N GLU A 35 -7.71 -11.20 11.28
CA GLU A 35 -6.49 -11.55 10.52
C GLU A 35 -6.76 -12.04 9.09
N LYS A 36 -7.93 -12.64 8.84
CA LYS A 36 -8.29 -13.13 7.50
C LYS A 36 -8.46 -12.01 6.46
N GLN A 37 -8.55 -10.76 6.91
CA GLN A 37 -8.70 -9.58 6.05
C GLN A 37 -7.40 -8.85 5.76
N PHE A 38 -6.31 -9.33 6.35
CA PHE A 38 -4.99 -8.89 5.99
C PHE A 38 -4.59 -9.50 4.64
N GLU A 39 -4.12 -8.67 3.72
CA GLU A 39 -3.54 -9.14 2.47
C GLU A 39 -2.23 -9.87 2.74
N LEU A 40 -2.29 -11.18 2.99
CA LEU A 40 -1.14 -12.04 3.23
C LEU A 40 -0.24 -12.06 1.98
N SER A 41 0.84 -11.29 2.01
CA SER A 41 1.77 -11.21 0.89
C SER A 41 2.74 -12.39 0.82
N HIS A 42 3.09 -13.04 1.92
CA HIS A 42 4.32 -13.83 1.99
C HIS A 42 4.18 -15.35 2.21
N ASN A 43 3.07 -15.89 2.69
CA ASN A 43 3.01 -17.31 3.12
C ASN A 43 2.11 -18.23 2.30
N VAL A 44 1.51 -17.77 1.24
CA VAL A 44 0.67 -18.62 0.38
C VAL A 44 1.41 -18.92 -0.91
N ASN A 45 1.42 -20.19 -1.35
CA ASN A 45 1.92 -20.60 -2.65
C ASN A 45 1.48 -19.61 -3.73
N ILE A 46 2.45 -19.01 -4.42
CA ILE A 46 2.28 -17.91 -5.40
C ILE A 46 1.16 -18.21 -6.40
N ILE A 47 1.04 -19.46 -6.82
CA ILE A 47 0.01 -19.90 -7.77
C ILE A 47 -1.39 -19.78 -7.15
N LYS A 48 -1.60 -20.29 -5.94
CA LYS A 48 -2.90 -20.21 -5.24
C LYS A 48 -3.31 -18.75 -4.98
N ARG A 49 -2.36 -17.91 -4.63
CA ARG A 49 -2.56 -16.47 -4.41
C ARG A 49 -2.99 -15.76 -5.71
N SER A 50 -2.32 -16.04 -6.83
CA SER A 50 -2.65 -15.46 -8.13
C SER A 50 -4.06 -15.83 -8.58
N TRP A 51 -4.46 -17.08 -8.39
CA TRP A 51 -5.82 -17.55 -8.69
C TRP A 51 -6.87 -16.90 -7.78
N ALA A 52 -6.59 -16.76 -6.48
CA ALA A 52 -7.51 -16.10 -5.55
C ALA A 52 -7.71 -14.62 -5.92
N LYS A 53 -6.62 -13.91 -6.25
CA LYS A 53 -6.70 -12.52 -6.73
C LYS A 53 -7.51 -12.42 -8.02
N LEU A 54 -7.26 -13.29 -8.98
CA LEU A 54 -7.98 -13.32 -10.26
C LEU A 54 -9.47 -13.58 -10.05
N PHE A 55 -9.82 -14.57 -9.23
CA PHE A 55 -11.22 -14.91 -8.94
C PHE A 55 -11.97 -13.74 -8.32
N ARG A 56 -11.38 -13.08 -7.31
CA ARG A 56 -11.96 -11.89 -6.69
C ARG A 56 -12.09 -10.72 -7.66
N ALA A 57 -11.08 -10.48 -8.49
CA ALA A 57 -11.12 -9.44 -9.51
C ALA A 57 -12.24 -9.67 -10.54
N VAL A 58 -12.40 -10.91 -11.03
CA VAL A 58 -13.50 -11.30 -11.93
C VAL A 58 -14.86 -11.08 -11.25
N ASN A 59 -15.00 -11.50 -10.01
CA ASN A 59 -16.23 -11.34 -9.24
C ASN A 59 -16.60 -9.86 -9.06
N TYR A 60 -15.61 -9.00 -8.74
CA TYR A 60 -15.82 -7.56 -8.68
C TYR A 60 -16.27 -6.98 -10.03
N CYS A 61 -15.60 -7.33 -11.12
CA CYS A 61 -15.97 -6.87 -12.47
C CYS A 61 -17.39 -7.30 -12.86
N ALA A 62 -17.78 -8.52 -12.56
CA ALA A 62 -19.12 -9.03 -12.83
C ALA A 62 -20.21 -8.22 -12.09
N ARG A 63 -19.94 -7.82 -10.85
CA ARG A 63 -20.85 -6.99 -10.02
C ARG A 63 -20.82 -5.51 -10.41
N ASN A 64 -19.73 -5.01 -10.99
CA ASN A 64 -19.50 -3.59 -11.25
C ASN A 64 -18.97 -3.30 -12.67
N PRO A 65 -19.69 -3.69 -13.75
CA PRO A 65 -19.15 -3.64 -15.11
C PRO A 65 -18.80 -2.21 -15.58
N VAL A 66 -19.59 -1.21 -15.22
CA VAL A 66 -19.34 0.20 -15.59
C VAL A 66 -18.07 0.74 -14.93
N LYS A 67 -17.86 0.46 -13.64
CA LYS A 67 -16.65 0.86 -12.93
C LYS A 67 -15.41 0.15 -13.48
N ALA A 68 -15.54 -1.15 -13.79
CA ALA A 68 -14.47 -1.92 -14.38
C ALA A 68 -14.03 -1.36 -15.75
N PHE A 69 -14.98 -0.93 -16.58
CA PHE A 69 -14.67 -0.31 -17.86
C PHE A 69 -13.90 1.02 -17.71
N LYS A 70 -14.28 1.88 -16.77
CA LYS A 70 -13.59 3.16 -16.53
C LYS A 70 -12.14 2.95 -16.07
N ILE A 71 -11.89 1.99 -15.21
CA ILE A 71 -10.55 1.68 -14.68
C ILE A 71 -9.57 1.21 -15.76
N ARG A 72 -10.06 0.65 -16.85
CA ARG A 72 -9.22 0.27 -17.99
C ARG A 72 -8.40 1.43 -18.56
N ASN A 73 -8.96 2.63 -18.56
CA ASN A 73 -8.27 3.82 -19.07
C ASN A 73 -7.22 4.35 -18.09
N ILE A 74 -7.39 4.08 -16.79
CA ILE A 74 -6.43 4.50 -15.76
C ILE A 74 -5.26 3.53 -15.71
N PHE A 75 -5.54 2.23 -15.74
CA PHE A 75 -4.53 1.17 -15.64
C PHE A 75 -4.46 0.37 -16.94
N PRO A 76 -3.55 0.71 -17.87
CA PRO A 76 -3.38 -0.05 -19.12
C PRO A 76 -2.90 -1.49 -18.87
N SER A 77 -2.10 -1.71 -17.82
CA SER A 77 -1.60 -3.04 -17.46
C SER A 77 -2.70 -3.92 -16.85
N ILE A 78 -2.83 -5.14 -17.35
CA ILE A 78 -3.78 -6.15 -16.82
C ILE A 78 -3.47 -6.48 -15.35
N GLY A 79 -2.19 -6.62 -14.99
CA GLY A 79 -1.79 -6.94 -13.62
C GLY A 79 -2.23 -5.86 -12.63
N ARG A 80 -2.05 -4.56 -12.97
CA ARG A 80 -2.51 -3.45 -12.12
C ARG A 80 -4.03 -3.41 -12.00
N ARG A 81 -4.77 -3.72 -13.07
CA ARG A 81 -6.24 -3.83 -13.03
C ARG A 81 -6.70 -4.97 -12.12
N ILE A 82 -6.07 -6.13 -12.21
CA ILE A 82 -6.39 -7.27 -11.33
C ILE A 82 -6.15 -6.88 -9.87
N ASN A 83 -5.03 -6.25 -9.54
CA ASN A 83 -4.74 -5.78 -8.19
C ASN A 83 -5.79 -4.76 -7.71
N TYR A 84 -6.13 -3.78 -8.53
CA TYR A 84 -7.17 -2.81 -8.20
C TYR A 84 -8.52 -3.47 -7.90
N TYR A 85 -9.00 -4.35 -8.79
CA TYR A 85 -10.29 -5.03 -8.60
C TYR A 85 -10.29 -5.95 -7.39
N TYR A 86 -9.16 -6.60 -7.12
CA TYR A 86 -8.98 -7.42 -5.93
C TYR A 86 -9.11 -6.59 -4.65
N ILE A 87 -8.45 -5.43 -4.58
CA ILE A 87 -8.54 -4.53 -3.43
C ILE A 87 -9.97 -4.00 -3.29
N MET A 88 -10.63 -3.62 -4.38
CA MET A 88 -12.02 -3.19 -4.37
C MET A 88 -12.99 -4.26 -3.85
N ASP A 89 -12.74 -5.53 -4.17
CA ASP A 89 -13.53 -6.65 -3.63
C ASP A 89 -13.28 -6.83 -2.13
N LEU A 90 -12.04 -6.69 -1.67
CA LEU A 90 -11.70 -6.71 -0.24
C LEU A 90 -12.39 -5.57 0.51
N CYS A 91 -12.33 -4.34 -0.03
CA CYS A 91 -12.95 -3.16 0.58
C CYS A 91 -14.49 -3.16 0.50
N SER A 92 -15.11 -4.14 -0.14
CA SER A 92 -16.57 -4.29 -0.14
C SER A 92 -17.13 -4.93 1.13
N CYS A 93 -16.30 -5.48 2.00
CA CYS A 93 -16.70 -5.98 3.31
C CYS A 93 -16.92 -4.81 4.29
N LYS A 94 -17.64 -5.08 5.40
CA LYS A 94 -17.92 -4.08 6.44
C LYS A 94 -16.80 -3.95 7.49
N GLU A 95 -15.84 -4.83 7.44
CA GLU A 95 -14.77 -4.92 8.43
C GLU A 95 -13.56 -4.09 7.99
N THR A 96 -12.70 -3.70 8.95
CA THR A 96 -11.46 -3.01 8.67
C THR A 96 -10.52 -3.87 7.82
N VAL A 97 -10.05 -3.33 6.73
CA VAL A 97 -9.11 -3.98 5.80
C VAL A 97 -7.75 -3.35 5.92
N VAL A 98 -6.74 -4.15 6.18
CA VAL A 98 -5.33 -3.71 6.19
C VAL A 98 -4.67 -4.08 4.87
N LEU A 99 -4.16 -3.10 4.15
CA LEU A 99 -3.54 -3.24 2.84
C LEU A 99 -2.04 -2.97 2.92
N GLU A 100 -1.23 -3.98 2.68
CA GLU A 100 0.22 -3.83 2.50
C GLU A 100 0.56 -3.17 1.16
N GLN A 101 -0.23 -3.47 0.14
CA GLN A 101 -0.11 -2.92 -1.21
C GLN A 101 -1.48 -2.43 -1.68
N GLY A 102 -1.86 -1.24 -1.22
CA GLY A 102 -3.16 -0.65 -1.52
C GLY A 102 -3.16 0.26 -2.76
N PHE A 103 -4.06 1.22 -2.75
CA PHE A 103 -4.30 2.14 -3.87
C PHE A 103 -3.11 3.08 -4.13
N CYS A 104 -2.54 3.67 -3.08
CA CYS A 104 -1.37 4.55 -3.19
C CYS A 104 -0.15 3.78 -3.73
N GLN A 105 0.04 2.52 -3.31
CA GLN A 105 1.13 1.69 -3.81
C GLN A 105 0.93 1.31 -5.30
N ILE A 106 -0.31 1.07 -5.75
CA ILE A 106 -0.61 0.89 -7.17
C ILE A 106 -0.27 2.18 -7.95
N VAL A 107 -0.62 3.35 -7.41
CA VAL A 107 -0.28 4.64 -8.03
C VAL A 107 1.22 4.81 -8.13
N MET A 108 1.98 4.52 -7.07
CA MET A 108 3.45 4.55 -7.12
C MET A 108 3.98 3.69 -8.28
N SER A 109 3.44 2.49 -8.47
CA SER A 109 3.88 1.57 -9.52
C SER A 109 3.65 2.07 -10.95
N LEU A 110 2.78 3.06 -11.16
CA LEU A 110 2.57 3.65 -12.48
C LEU A 110 3.76 4.53 -12.91
N PHE A 111 4.47 5.10 -11.94
CA PHE A 111 5.59 6.01 -12.17
C PHE A 111 6.97 5.35 -12.02
N GLU A 112 7.03 4.02 -11.96
CA GLU A 112 8.30 3.28 -11.96
C GLU A 112 9.18 3.61 -13.18
N LYS A 113 8.54 3.77 -14.34
CA LYS A 113 9.24 4.05 -15.62
C LYS A 113 9.09 5.48 -16.12
N GLU A 114 8.28 6.29 -15.45
CA GLU A 114 7.93 7.64 -15.88
C GLU A 114 8.22 8.63 -14.76
N LYS A 115 8.49 9.89 -15.12
CA LYS A 115 8.63 10.95 -14.12
C LYS A 115 7.27 11.20 -13.45
N PRO A 116 7.20 11.30 -12.12
CA PRO A 116 5.94 11.56 -11.43
C PRO A 116 5.43 12.97 -11.78
N TYR A 117 4.13 13.06 -12.01
CA TYR A 117 3.43 14.30 -12.32
C TYR A 117 2.24 14.49 -11.40
N GLU A 118 2.26 15.54 -10.58
CA GLU A 118 1.31 15.73 -9.47
C GLU A 118 -0.16 15.69 -9.91
N LYS A 119 -0.50 16.44 -10.96
CA LYS A 119 -1.88 16.48 -11.48
C LYS A 119 -2.38 15.08 -11.90
N ARG A 120 -1.52 14.26 -12.50
CA ARG A 120 -1.87 12.91 -12.91
C ARG A 120 -2.09 12.00 -11.71
N ILE A 121 -1.24 12.11 -10.69
CA ILE A 121 -1.38 11.38 -9.43
C ILE A 121 -2.69 11.78 -8.75
N GLU A 122 -3.00 13.07 -8.68
CA GLU A 122 -4.25 13.59 -8.12
C GLU A 122 -5.48 13.08 -8.87
N GLU A 123 -5.48 13.14 -10.21
CA GLU A 123 -6.55 12.60 -11.06
C GLU A 123 -6.82 11.11 -10.79
N ILE A 124 -5.76 10.32 -10.62
CA ILE A 124 -5.87 8.89 -10.34
C ILE A 124 -6.39 8.65 -8.93
N LEU A 125 -5.81 9.30 -7.91
CA LEU A 125 -6.22 9.16 -6.51
C LEU A 125 -7.66 9.66 -6.27
N ASN A 126 -8.14 10.63 -7.05
CA ASN A 126 -9.54 11.07 -6.98
C ASN A 126 -10.54 10.01 -7.46
N GLN A 127 -10.09 9.00 -8.19
CA GLN A 127 -10.92 7.88 -8.64
C GLN A 127 -10.82 6.65 -7.71
N MET A 128 -9.95 6.73 -6.68
CA MET A 128 -9.82 5.68 -5.67
C MET A 128 -10.86 5.87 -4.56
N PRO A 129 -11.35 4.78 -3.96
CA PRO A 129 -12.39 4.82 -2.94
C PRO A 129 -11.86 5.18 -1.54
N LEU A 130 -10.71 5.83 -1.45
CA LEU A 130 -10.18 6.33 -0.18
C LEU A 130 -10.93 7.59 0.25
N GLY A 131 -11.41 7.61 1.48
CA GLY A 131 -12.18 8.68 2.09
C GLY A 131 -11.63 9.13 3.45
N GLU A 132 -12.28 10.09 4.07
CA GLU A 132 -11.87 10.69 5.35
C GLU A 132 -11.87 9.69 6.52
N GLN A 133 -12.63 8.60 6.41
CA GLN A 133 -12.65 7.51 7.38
C GLN A 133 -11.50 6.52 7.25
N ASP A 134 -10.71 6.61 6.18
CA ASP A 134 -9.60 5.70 5.94
C ASP A 134 -8.30 6.27 6.50
N MET A 135 -7.27 5.44 6.58
CA MET A 135 -5.95 5.82 7.07
C MET A 135 -4.84 5.36 6.14
N VAL A 136 -3.93 6.27 5.82
CA VAL A 136 -2.71 5.96 5.07
C VAL A 136 -1.50 6.09 5.99
N VAL A 137 -0.74 5.00 6.12
CA VAL A 137 0.50 4.93 6.89
C VAL A 137 1.66 5.10 5.93
N PHE A 138 2.30 6.26 5.95
CA PHE A 138 3.51 6.54 5.18
C PHE A 138 4.72 6.06 5.96
N ILE A 139 5.50 5.16 5.35
CA ILE A 139 6.74 4.66 5.95
C ILE A 139 7.91 5.43 5.35
N ASP A 140 8.60 6.16 6.21
CA ASP A 140 9.78 6.94 5.87
C ASP A 140 11.05 6.19 6.26
N VAL A 141 12.04 6.20 5.37
CA VAL A 141 13.32 5.53 5.52
C VAL A 141 14.37 6.31 4.75
N THR A 142 15.55 6.45 5.29
CA THR A 142 16.66 7.10 4.59
C THR A 142 17.09 6.34 3.35
N GLN A 143 17.64 7.04 2.38
CA GLN A 143 18.12 6.43 1.13
C GLN A 143 19.21 5.39 1.39
N ASP A 144 20.09 5.63 2.35
CA ASP A 144 21.17 4.69 2.72
C ASP A 144 20.60 3.40 3.33
N GLU A 145 19.59 3.50 4.18
CA GLU A 145 18.92 2.31 4.74
C GLU A 145 18.18 1.51 3.65
N ILE A 146 17.57 2.18 2.68
CA ILE A 146 16.95 1.50 1.52
C ILE A 146 17.99 0.67 0.78
N LYS A 147 19.17 1.26 0.49
CA LYS A 147 20.28 0.57 -0.18
C LYS A 147 20.80 -0.61 0.62
N ASP A 148 20.98 -0.42 1.92
CA ASP A 148 21.49 -1.48 2.81
C ASP A 148 20.50 -2.63 2.96
N ARG A 149 19.21 -2.34 3.06
CA ARG A 149 18.15 -3.35 3.09
C ARG A 149 18.03 -4.06 1.73
N MET A 150 18.21 -3.34 0.63
CA MET A 150 18.23 -3.92 -0.70
C MET A 150 19.37 -4.94 -0.86
N LYS A 151 20.59 -4.61 -0.44
CA LYS A 151 21.75 -5.54 -0.49
C LYS A 151 21.51 -6.83 0.28
N LYS A 152 20.73 -6.78 1.36
CA LYS A 152 20.43 -7.95 2.22
C LYS A 152 19.33 -8.85 1.67
N ARG A 153 18.59 -8.43 0.63
CA ARG A 153 17.51 -9.22 0.04
C ARG A 153 18.05 -10.31 -0.91
N PRO A 154 17.38 -11.47 -0.96
CA PRO A 154 17.66 -12.48 -1.98
C PRO A 154 17.50 -11.89 -3.39
N GLN A 155 18.29 -12.37 -4.34
CA GLN A 155 18.30 -11.83 -5.71
C GLN A 155 16.92 -11.88 -6.41
N ASN A 156 16.13 -12.90 -6.15
CA ASN A 156 14.77 -13.06 -6.70
C ASN A 156 13.70 -12.19 -6.02
N ASP A 157 14.05 -11.48 -4.94
CA ASP A 157 13.17 -10.57 -4.19
C ASP A 157 13.67 -9.10 -4.25
N GLN A 158 14.58 -8.82 -5.15
CA GLN A 158 15.11 -7.47 -5.36
C GLN A 158 14.03 -6.55 -5.97
N PRO A 159 14.03 -5.24 -5.63
CA PRO A 159 13.15 -4.28 -6.28
C PRO A 159 13.47 -4.14 -7.78
N TYR A 160 12.50 -3.68 -8.56
CA TYR A 160 12.61 -3.54 -10.02
C TYR A 160 13.80 -2.69 -10.48
N PHE A 161 14.29 -1.79 -9.65
CA PHE A 161 15.40 -0.89 -9.95
C PHE A 161 16.77 -1.38 -9.44
N SER A 162 16.85 -2.56 -8.83
CA SER A 162 18.13 -3.07 -8.29
C SER A 162 19.23 -3.24 -9.32
N ASN A 163 18.85 -3.41 -10.58
CA ASN A 163 19.75 -3.53 -11.72
C ASN A 163 19.73 -2.29 -12.64
N ALA A 164 19.21 -1.15 -12.14
CA ALA A 164 19.23 0.09 -12.90
C ALA A 164 20.66 0.65 -12.99
N ASP A 165 20.96 1.35 -14.09
CA ASP A 165 22.25 2.03 -14.27
C ASP A 165 22.51 3.08 -13.19
N ASP A 166 21.44 3.71 -12.70
CA ASP A 166 21.45 4.70 -11.61
C ASP A 166 20.37 4.36 -10.57
N VAL A 167 20.77 3.56 -9.59
CA VAL A 167 19.90 3.14 -8.47
C VAL A 167 19.47 4.34 -7.60
N ASP A 168 20.35 5.32 -7.45
CA ASP A 168 20.09 6.50 -6.63
C ASP A 168 19.00 7.37 -7.24
N ALA A 169 19.05 7.61 -8.53
CA ALA A 169 18.01 8.34 -9.24
C ALA A 169 16.64 7.62 -9.18
N GLU A 170 16.62 6.28 -9.22
CA GLU A 170 15.40 5.51 -9.10
C GLU A 170 14.80 5.57 -7.68
N ILE A 171 15.65 5.55 -6.64
CA ILE A 171 15.22 5.74 -5.26
C ILE A 171 14.66 7.15 -5.07
N GLU A 172 15.37 8.18 -5.53
CA GLU A 172 14.91 9.58 -5.47
C GLU A 172 13.58 9.78 -6.17
N LYS A 173 13.40 9.21 -7.36
CA LYS A 173 12.13 9.23 -8.09
C LYS A 173 10.99 8.59 -7.29
N SER A 174 11.27 7.47 -6.63
CA SER A 174 10.29 6.78 -5.78
C SER A 174 9.92 7.63 -4.56
N ILE A 175 10.89 8.27 -3.92
CA ILE A 175 10.68 9.20 -2.80
C ILE A 175 9.88 10.42 -3.27
N MET A 176 10.22 11.02 -4.41
CA MET A 176 9.47 12.14 -4.99
C MET A 176 8.01 11.74 -5.25
N THR A 177 7.76 10.56 -5.82
CA THR A 177 6.41 10.05 -6.06
C THR A 177 5.63 9.90 -4.75
N LEU A 178 6.26 9.34 -3.71
CA LEU A 178 5.67 9.19 -2.39
C LEU A 178 5.29 10.55 -1.78
N GLN A 179 6.17 11.55 -1.89
CA GLN A 179 5.91 12.91 -1.39
C GLN A 179 4.73 13.57 -2.12
N ILE A 180 4.60 13.36 -3.44
CA ILE A 180 3.44 13.85 -4.19
C ILE A 180 2.15 13.18 -3.70
N ILE A 181 2.16 11.85 -3.54
CA ILE A 181 1.01 11.10 -3.01
C ILE A 181 0.62 11.63 -1.63
N LYS A 182 1.59 11.85 -0.73
CA LYS A 182 1.35 12.38 0.61
C LYS A 182 0.61 13.74 0.54
N ARG A 183 1.09 14.69 -0.27
CA ARG A 183 0.43 15.98 -0.46
C ARG A 183 -1.02 15.84 -0.98
N VAL A 184 -1.25 14.92 -1.92
CA VAL A 184 -2.60 14.68 -2.44
C VAL A 184 -3.53 14.07 -1.39
N ILE A 185 -3.05 13.12 -0.59
CA ILE A 185 -3.79 12.52 0.53
C ILE A 185 -4.17 13.59 1.56
N GLU A 186 -3.24 14.48 1.90
CA GLU A 186 -3.47 15.61 2.80
C GLU A 186 -4.54 16.58 2.23
N LYS A 187 -4.43 16.96 0.95
CA LYS A 187 -5.45 17.78 0.26
C LYS A 187 -6.84 17.15 0.28
N LYS A 188 -6.94 15.84 0.20
CA LYS A 188 -8.19 15.08 0.27
C LYS A 188 -8.72 14.91 1.69
N LYS A 189 -8.01 15.39 2.70
CA LYS A 189 -8.33 15.22 4.14
C LYS A 189 -8.45 13.75 4.56
N ILE A 190 -7.79 12.85 3.85
CA ILE A 190 -7.66 11.47 4.27
C ILE A 190 -6.67 11.43 5.43
N ARG A 191 -7.02 10.73 6.49
CA ARG A 191 -6.15 10.60 7.66
C ARG A 191 -4.83 9.94 7.27
N SER A 192 -3.73 10.50 7.74
CA SER A 192 -2.42 9.92 7.46
C SER A 192 -1.45 10.13 8.62
N ILE A 193 -0.57 9.17 8.78
CA ILE A 193 0.59 9.27 9.68
C ILE A 193 1.86 8.99 8.89
N VAL A 194 2.95 9.58 9.33
CA VAL A 194 4.30 9.29 8.85
C VAL A 194 5.04 8.59 9.97
N VAL A 195 5.62 7.45 9.66
CA VAL A 195 6.36 6.64 10.64
C VAL A 195 7.76 6.40 10.08
N GLU A 196 8.75 6.82 10.83
CA GLU A 196 10.15 6.48 10.57
C GLU A 196 10.39 5.02 10.93
N ASN A 197 11.04 4.29 10.05
CA ASN A 197 11.32 2.87 10.24
C ASN A 197 12.82 2.59 10.12
N HIS A 198 13.55 2.88 11.18
CA HIS A 198 14.98 2.59 11.26
C HIS A 198 15.26 1.10 11.52
N SER A 199 16.44 0.64 11.12
CA SER A 199 16.85 -0.75 11.29
C SER A 199 16.90 -1.13 12.76
N GLY A 200 16.10 -2.15 13.14
CA GLY A 200 15.97 -2.61 14.53
C GLY A 200 14.84 -1.96 15.33
N GLU A 201 14.16 -0.96 14.80
CA GLU A 201 13.11 -0.20 15.50
C GLU A 201 11.68 -0.55 15.03
N ASP A 202 11.52 -1.59 14.22
CA ASP A 202 10.20 -2.00 13.69
C ASP A 202 9.11 -2.18 14.75
N ASN A 203 9.47 -2.56 16.00
CA ASN A 203 8.48 -2.70 17.08
C ASN A 203 8.00 -1.34 17.58
N ILE A 204 8.90 -0.36 17.69
CA ILE A 204 8.56 1.01 18.09
C ILE A 204 7.66 1.64 17.02
N ALA A 205 8.06 1.50 15.77
CA ALA A 205 7.27 1.97 14.62
C ALA A 205 5.87 1.33 14.60
N ALA A 206 5.75 0.02 14.82
CA ALA A 206 4.47 -0.67 14.88
C ALA A 206 3.60 -0.18 16.06
N GLN A 207 4.17 0.01 17.23
CA GLN A 207 3.48 0.55 18.41
C GLN A 207 2.96 1.96 18.17
N SER A 208 3.74 2.83 17.52
CA SER A 208 3.30 4.19 17.17
C SER A 208 2.10 4.17 16.23
N ILE A 209 2.07 3.25 15.27
CA ILE A 209 0.93 3.07 14.37
C ILE A 209 -0.31 2.61 15.15
N VAL A 210 -0.16 1.61 16.03
CA VAL A 210 -1.28 1.09 16.83
C VAL A 210 -1.82 2.18 17.75
N ALA A 211 -0.96 2.93 18.43
CA ALA A 211 -1.38 4.03 19.28
C ALA A 211 -2.19 5.09 18.50
N ALA A 212 -1.73 5.48 17.31
CA ALA A 212 -2.46 6.42 16.46
C ALA A 212 -3.82 5.87 16.00
N LEU A 213 -3.95 4.57 15.79
CA LEU A 213 -5.23 3.92 15.47
C LEU A 213 -6.17 3.89 16.69
N GLU A 214 -5.63 3.68 17.89
CA GLU A 214 -6.39 3.70 19.15
C GLU A 214 -6.95 5.08 19.45
N GLU A 215 -6.18 6.14 19.28
CA GLU A 215 -6.67 7.52 19.44
C GLU A 215 -7.83 7.87 18.49
N LEU A 216 -7.95 7.18 17.35
CA LEU A 216 -9.05 7.39 16.42
C LEU A 216 -10.33 6.68 16.83
N GLU A 217 -10.25 5.62 17.64
CA GLU A 217 -11.44 4.92 18.17
C GLU A 217 -12.14 5.72 19.25
N ASP A 218 -11.37 6.49 20.03
CA ASP A 218 -11.87 7.22 21.19
C ASP A 218 -12.58 8.55 20.82
N LYS A 219 -12.50 8.96 19.55
CA LYS A 219 -13.15 10.16 19.00
C LYS A 219 -14.38 9.79 18.16
#